data_9b42801a2f4854dd86acefb2f3679cb9
#
_entry.id   9b42801a2f4854dd86acefb2f3679cb9
#
_cell.length_a   1.000
_cell.length_b   1.000
_cell.length_c   1.000
_cell.angle_alpha   90.00
_cell.angle_beta   90.00
_cell.angle_gamma   90.00
#
_symmetry.space_group_name_H-M   'P 1'
#
loop_
_entity.id
_entity.type
_entity.pdbx_description
1 polymer ?
#
loop_
_entity_poly.entity_id
_entity_poly.type
_entity_poly.pdbx_seq_one_letter_code
_entity_poly.pdbx_strand_id
1 'polypeptide(L)'
;MCFPSSLRKFRQVVGALTAGLISPEMAMSADAVTPIPPKAKPVPQMQAVPQPHAQVSFQREGVEIARYHYGDDLNRPFVFPIIGPSGRSLTRMGHPRDAQSHSHHNSVWISHQFVNGTNFWGDTRGPRIAHQRLLRFEDGDEAAFVETENAWLDKDGKALLREYRRTSVEALPNTEWLLVLEMQFEVREGEVTLAESPFGLIGVRMAKTIGVRDGDGTIRNSEGGVDEAGCFRKAARWCDYSGPITSTAIEGITLMDHPMNPHHPVPFHVRDDGWMGASLTLPGAITIKPGEPLRVRYGLFIHAGLPATEALEKRWQAFATTPFNEFVLKR
;
A
#
# COMPACT_ATOMS: atom_id res chain seq x y z
N MET A 1 -49.94 -32.93 -20.32
CA MET A 1 -50.15 -34.08 -21.24
C MET A 1 -49.01 -35.04 -21.03
N CYS A 2 -49.36 -36.19 -20.48
CA CYS A 2 -48.88 -37.55 -20.50
C CYS A 2 -47.41 -37.87 -20.81
N PHE A 3 -46.85 -38.55 -19.82
CA PHE A 3 -45.76 -39.52 -19.96
C PHE A 3 -46.17 -40.73 -20.79
N PRO A 4 -45.22 -41.52 -21.33
CA PRO A 4 -45.14 -42.86 -20.80
C PRO A 4 -43.74 -43.42 -20.53
N SER A 5 -43.73 -44.26 -19.50
CA SER A 5 -42.77 -45.19 -18.99
C SER A 5 -42.44 -46.36 -19.97
N SER A 6 -41.21 -46.86 -20.00
CA SER A 6 -40.96 -48.26 -20.48
C SER A 6 -39.90 -48.95 -19.59
N LEU A 7 -40.39 -49.92 -18.83
CA LEU A 7 -39.60 -50.96 -18.17
C LEU A 7 -38.94 -51.88 -19.18
N ARG A 8 -37.65 -52.20 -19.01
CA ARG A 8 -37.00 -53.38 -19.61
C ARG A 8 -36.53 -54.33 -18.51
N LYS A 9 -37.03 -55.57 -18.66
CA LYS A 9 -36.77 -56.72 -17.79
C LYS A 9 -35.35 -57.25 -17.99
N PHE A 10 -34.69 -57.55 -16.87
CA PHE A 10 -33.46 -58.34 -16.86
C PHE A 10 -33.78 -59.85 -16.77
N ARG A 11 -33.19 -60.64 -17.67
CA ARG A 11 -33.16 -62.10 -17.62
C ARG A 11 -31.94 -62.56 -16.82
N GLN A 12 -32.20 -63.41 -15.83
CA GLN A 12 -31.19 -64.19 -15.13
C GLN A 12 -30.71 -65.36 -16.06
N VAL A 13 -29.37 -65.53 -16.11
CA VAL A 13 -28.77 -66.74 -16.64
C VAL A 13 -27.95 -67.36 -15.50
N VAL A 14 -28.34 -68.57 -15.14
CA VAL A 14 -27.64 -69.44 -14.16
C VAL A 14 -26.57 -70.22 -14.91
N GLY A 15 -25.33 -70.07 -14.51
CA GLY A 15 -24.18 -70.86 -14.99
C GLY A 15 -23.45 -71.54 -13.84
N ALA A 16 -23.22 -72.84 -13.97
CA ALA A 16 -22.77 -73.78 -12.95
C ALA A 16 -21.30 -73.61 -12.54
N LEU A 17 -21.06 -73.86 -11.27
CA LEU A 17 -19.71 -73.93 -10.64
C LEU A 17 -18.91 -75.16 -11.08
N THR A 18 -17.64 -74.90 -11.37
CA THR A 18 -16.55 -75.87 -11.23
C THR A 18 -15.54 -75.40 -10.24
N ALA A 19 -15.38 -76.16 -9.17
CA ALA A 19 -14.40 -75.86 -8.10
C ALA A 19 -13.01 -76.28 -8.54
N GLY A 20 -12.14 -75.29 -8.66
CA GLY A 20 -10.67 -75.50 -8.78
C GLY A 20 -9.98 -75.12 -7.46
N LEU A 21 -9.35 -76.10 -6.82
CA LEU A 21 -8.46 -75.86 -5.68
C LEU A 21 -7.26 -75.08 -6.07
N ILE A 22 -7.14 -73.85 -5.57
CA ILE A 22 -5.93 -73.04 -5.67
C ILE A 22 -5.35 -72.92 -4.26
N SER A 23 -4.08 -73.36 -4.14
CA SER A 23 -3.27 -73.24 -2.90
C SER A 23 -3.06 -71.77 -2.53
N PRO A 24 -3.03 -71.38 -1.27
CA PRO A 24 -2.71 -69.99 -0.91
C PRO A 24 -1.20 -69.78 -1.03
N GLU A 25 -0.78 -69.05 -2.08
CA GLU A 25 0.51 -68.37 -2.06
C GLU A 25 0.44 -67.25 -0.98
N MET A 26 1.36 -67.32 -0.02
CA MET A 26 1.57 -66.27 0.97
C MET A 26 2.07 -65.03 0.26
N ALA A 27 1.19 -64.08 0.00
CA ALA A 27 1.59 -62.74 -0.40
C ALA A 27 2.29 -62.08 0.79
N MET A 28 3.60 -61.92 0.69
CA MET A 28 4.34 -61.04 1.60
C MET A 28 3.76 -59.60 1.45
N SER A 29 3.10 -59.14 2.47
CA SER A 29 2.68 -57.75 2.64
C SER A 29 3.96 -56.90 2.65
N ALA A 30 4.28 -56.24 1.57
CA ALA A 30 5.22 -55.12 1.61
C ALA A 30 4.56 -54.03 2.48
N ASP A 31 5.09 -53.79 3.64
CA ASP A 31 4.69 -52.64 4.48
C ASP A 31 4.81 -51.40 3.62
N ALA A 32 3.65 -50.89 3.18
CA ALA A 32 3.58 -49.63 2.45
C ALA A 32 3.99 -48.53 3.45
N VAL A 33 5.23 -48.06 3.36
CA VAL A 33 5.70 -46.91 4.11
C VAL A 33 4.80 -45.73 3.70
N THR A 34 3.85 -45.41 4.55
CA THR A 34 2.98 -44.23 4.37
C THR A 34 3.91 -43.01 4.35
N PRO A 35 4.00 -42.25 3.26
CA PRO A 35 4.87 -41.09 3.22
C PRO A 35 4.41 -40.12 4.30
N ILE A 36 5.31 -39.76 5.23
CA ILE A 36 5.06 -38.74 6.24
C ILE A 36 4.81 -37.46 5.47
N PRO A 37 3.63 -36.83 5.59
CA PRO A 37 3.36 -35.57 4.89
C PRO A 37 4.40 -34.52 5.33
N PRO A 38 4.91 -33.70 4.41
CA PRO A 38 5.89 -32.68 4.75
C PRO A 38 5.28 -31.77 5.83
N LYS A 39 6.08 -31.47 6.86
CA LYS A 39 5.67 -30.59 7.94
C LYS A 39 5.31 -29.22 7.31
N ALA A 40 4.07 -28.77 7.51
CA ALA A 40 3.63 -27.46 7.04
C ALA A 40 4.55 -26.36 7.62
N LYS A 41 5.03 -25.47 6.77
CA LYS A 41 5.75 -24.27 7.24
C LYS A 41 4.74 -23.35 7.94
N PRO A 42 5.12 -22.67 9.02
CA PRO A 42 4.28 -21.62 9.61
C PRO A 42 3.94 -20.57 8.55
N VAL A 43 2.72 -20.06 8.57
CA VAL A 43 2.31 -18.92 7.75
C VAL A 43 2.94 -17.67 8.36
N PRO A 44 3.65 -16.84 7.59
CA PRO A 44 4.21 -15.59 8.09
C PRO A 44 3.13 -14.67 8.68
N GLN A 45 3.46 -13.92 9.72
CA GLN A 45 2.51 -13.01 10.38
C GLN A 45 2.08 -11.88 9.43
N MET A 46 3.02 -11.32 8.67
CA MET A 46 2.78 -10.26 7.68
C MET A 46 2.82 -10.84 6.28
N GLN A 47 1.80 -10.56 5.49
CA GLN A 47 1.67 -11.09 4.13
C GLN A 47 1.29 -10.00 3.13
N ALA A 48 1.83 -10.11 1.92
CA ALA A 48 1.43 -9.34 0.74
C ALA A 48 0.74 -10.27 -0.26
N VAL A 49 -0.58 -10.34 -0.20
CA VAL A 49 -1.40 -11.32 -0.92
C VAL A 49 -1.98 -10.73 -2.20
N PRO A 50 -1.57 -11.21 -3.39
CA PRO A 50 -2.18 -10.79 -4.66
C PRO A 50 -3.69 -11.04 -4.66
N GLN A 51 -4.46 -10.08 -5.15
CA GLN A 51 -5.90 -10.13 -5.25
C GLN A 51 -6.36 -9.90 -6.71
N PRO A 52 -7.56 -10.35 -7.09
CA PRO A 52 -8.17 -10.00 -8.36
C PRO A 52 -8.24 -8.47 -8.56
N HIS A 53 -8.41 -8.03 -9.82
CA HIS A 53 -8.56 -6.63 -10.21
C HIS A 53 -7.35 -5.74 -9.89
N ALA A 54 -6.15 -6.28 -10.10
CA ALA A 54 -4.88 -5.55 -9.94
C ALA A 54 -4.74 -4.92 -8.54
N GLN A 55 -4.76 -5.76 -7.51
CA GLN A 55 -4.65 -5.37 -6.11
C GLN A 55 -3.69 -6.27 -5.34
N VAL A 56 -3.11 -5.75 -4.27
CA VAL A 56 -2.37 -6.52 -3.26
C VAL A 56 -2.94 -6.18 -1.88
N SER A 57 -3.44 -7.19 -1.19
CA SER A 57 -3.87 -7.07 0.22
C SER A 57 -2.67 -7.26 1.12
N PHE A 58 -2.37 -6.28 1.95
CA PHE A 58 -1.43 -6.43 3.07
C PHE A 58 -2.19 -6.92 4.28
N GLN A 59 -1.75 -8.05 4.82
CA GLN A 59 -2.44 -8.72 5.92
C GLN A 59 -1.51 -8.91 7.10
N ARG A 60 -2.05 -8.78 8.30
CA ARG A 60 -1.43 -9.18 9.57
C ARG A 60 -2.25 -10.32 10.16
N GLU A 61 -1.64 -11.50 10.34
CA GLU A 61 -2.33 -12.71 10.86
C GLU A 61 -3.60 -13.06 10.07
N GLY A 62 -3.56 -12.86 8.73
CA GLY A 62 -4.69 -13.12 7.83
C GLY A 62 -5.75 -12.03 7.80
N VAL A 63 -5.61 -10.94 8.57
CA VAL A 63 -6.53 -9.79 8.57
C VAL A 63 -5.94 -8.66 7.76
N GLU A 64 -6.70 -8.14 6.78
CA GLU A 64 -6.28 -7.02 5.95
C GLU A 64 -6.09 -5.75 6.78
N ILE A 65 -4.91 -5.11 6.65
CA ILE A 65 -4.58 -3.82 7.27
C ILE A 65 -4.43 -2.70 6.23
N ALA A 66 -4.10 -3.04 4.99
CA ALA A 66 -4.02 -2.10 3.88
C ALA A 66 -4.19 -2.84 2.54
N ARG A 67 -4.50 -2.10 1.47
CA ARG A 67 -4.54 -2.67 0.12
C ARG A 67 -3.94 -1.70 -0.90
N TYR A 68 -3.00 -2.20 -1.70
CA TYR A 68 -2.42 -1.47 -2.81
C TYR A 68 -3.22 -1.73 -4.09
N HIS A 69 -3.61 -0.68 -4.78
CA HIS A 69 -4.37 -0.69 -6.02
C HIS A 69 -3.49 -0.19 -7.17
N TYR A 70 -3.48 -0.93 -8.30
CA TYR A 70 -2.64 -0.63 -9.46
C TYR A 70 -3.30 -0.95 -10.80
N GLY A 71 -4.64 -0.89 -10.88
CA GLY A 71 -5.40 -1.19 -12.10
C GLY A 71 -5.12 -0.22 -13.24
N ASP A 72 -5.31 -0.68 -14.48
CA ASP A 72 -5.08 0.09 -15.70
C ASP A 72 -6.10 1.23 -15.91
N ASP A 73 -7.22 1.16 -15.22
CA ASP A 73 -8.29 2.17 -15.19
C ASP A 73 -8.00 3.33 -14.24
N LEU A 74 -6.92 3.23 -13.46
CA LEU A 74 -6.54 4.25 -12.47
C LEU A 74 -5.62 5.31 -13.07
N ASN A 75 -5.79 6.57 -12.63
CA ASN A 75 -4.86 7.64 -12.96
C ASN A 75 -3.50 7.45 -12.27
N ARG A 76 -3.46 6.74 -11.16
CA ARG A 76 -2.25 6.41 -10.38
C ARG A 76 -2.49 5.25 -9.43
N PRO A 77 -1.45 4.47 -9.08
CA PRO A 77 -1.53 3.52 -7.98
C PRO A 77 -1.66 4.24 -6.62
N PHE A 78 -2.41 3.62 -5.70
CA PHE A 78 -2.62 4.16 -4.35
C PHE A 78 -2.83 3.04 -3.33
N VAL A 79 -2.81 3.39 -2.04
CA VAL A 79 -3.11 2.46 -0.93
C VAL A 79 -4.40 2.88 -0.25
N PHE A 80 -5.41 1.98 -0.25
CA PHE A 80 -6.71 2.13 0.41
C PHE A 80 -7.35 0.75 0.62
N PRO A 81 -7.96 0.45 1.80
CA PRO A 81 -7.96 1.29 3.00
C PRO A 81 -6.63 1.31 3.73
N ILE A 82 -6.49 2.18 4.72
CA ILE A 82 -5.49 2.14 5.79
C ILE A 82 -6.26 1.83 7.07
N ILE A 83 -6.12 0.62 7.57
CA ILE A 83 -6.89 0.15 8.73
C ILE A 83 -6.12 0.43 10.02
N GLY A 84 -6.74 1.17 10.91
CA GLY A 84 -6.21 1.46 12.24
C GLY A 84 -6.42 0.33 13.25
N PRO A 85 -5.87 0.47 14.46
CA PRO A 85 -5.93 -0.53 15.52
C PRO A 85 -7.34 -0.99 15.90
N SER A 86 -8.37 -0.15 15.76
CA SER A 86 -9.79 -0.50 16.00
C SER A 86 -10.46 -1.26 14.85
N GLY A 87 -9.73 -1.54 13.75
CA GLY A 87 -10.28 -2.18 12.57
C GLY A 87 -11.07 -1.24 11.64
N ARG A 88 -10.94 0.08 11.82
CA ARG A 88 -11.58 1.10 10.97
C ARG A 88 -10.57 1.73 10.02
N SER A 89 -11.04 2.13 8.84
CA SER A 89 -10.18 2.86 7.90
C SER A 89 -9.94 4.29 8.40
N LEU A 90 -8.66 4.65 8.58
CA LEU A 90 -8.22 6.00 8.96
C LEU A 90 -8.20 6.96 7.78
N THR A 91 -8.34 6.44 6.57
CA THR A 91 -8.31 7.22 5.33
C THR A 91 -9.59 7.04 4.53
N ARG A 92 -9.75 7.87 3.51
CA ARG A 92 -10.89 7.84 2.60
C ARG A 92 -10.48 8.18 1.17
N MET A 93 -11.35 7.86 0.24
CA MET A 93 -11.31 8.34 -1.14
C MET A 93 -12.09 9.66 -1.26
N GLY A 94 -11.59 10.59 -2.09
CA GLY A 94 -12.27 11.85 -2.39
C GLY A 94 -12.30 12.86 -1.24
N HIS A 95 -12.99 13.97 -1.47
CA HIS A 95 -13.16 15.07 -0.50
C HIS A 95 -14.52 14.98 0.19
N PRO A 96 -14.65 15.29 1.51
CA PRO A 96 -15.92 15.16 2.24
C PRO A 96 -17.04 16.07 1.76
N ARG A 97 -16.71 17.19 1.12
CA ARG A 97 -17.67 18.23 0.69
C ARG A 97 -17.58 18.56 -0.80
N ASP A 98 -16.60 18.04 -1.50
CA ASP A 98 -16.36 18.31 -2.92
C ASP A 98 -15.86 17.05 -3.62
N ALA A 99 -16.79 16.19 -3.98
CA ALA A 99 -16.49 14.93 -4.65
C ALA A 99 -16.04 15.11 -6.11
N GLN A 100 -16.29 16.26 -6.73
CA GLN A 100 -16.02 16.48 -8.14
C GLN A 100 -14.60 17.02 -8.38
N SER A 101 -14.20 18.10 -7.69
CA SER A 101 -12.89 18.72 -7.92
C SER A 101 -11.74 18.00 -7.22
N HIS A 102 -12.04 17.11 -6.26
CA HIS A 102 -11.06 16.39 -5.46
C HIS A 102 -11.15 14.85 -5.63
N SER A 103 -11.58 14.38 -6.79
CA SER A 103 -11.57 12.95 -7.15
C SER A 103 -10.17 12.33 -7.06
N HIS A 104 -9.13 13.14 -7.28
CA HIS A 104 -7.73 12.77 -7.20
C HIS A 104 -7.21 12.49 -5.77
N HIS A 105 -8.01 12.68 -4.72
CA HIS A 105 -7.63 12.33 -3.37
C HIS A 105 -7.82 10.82 -3.13
N ASN A 106 -6.76 10.05 -3.33
CA ASN A 106 -6.79 8.59 -3.34
C ASN A 106 -6.23 7.99 -2.05
N SER A 107 -6.75 8.36 -0.88
CA SER A 107 -6.33 7.81 0.43
C SER A 107 -4.86 8.07 0.74
N VAL A 108 -3.93 7.21 0.32
CA VAL A 108 -2.48 7.43 0.34
C VAL A 108 -1.95 7.22 -1.07
N TRP A 109 -1.36 8.24 -1.67
CA TRP A 109 -0.86 8.17 -3.04
C TRP A 109 0.42 8.95 -3.26
N ILE A 110 1.14 8.56 -4.31
CA ILE A 110 2.34 9.25 -4.81
C ILE A 110 1.99 9.92 -6.14
N SER A 111 2.27 11.20 -6.25
CA SER A 111 2.07 12.00 -7.47
C SER A 111 2.80 13.34 -7.39
N HIS A 112 2.83 14.10 -8.48
CA HIS A 112 3.39 15.45 -8.52
C HIS A 112 2.64 16.35 -9.48
N GLN A 113 2.48 17.63 -9.11
CA GLN A 113 1.72 18.57 -9.93
C GLN A 113 2.41 18.94 -11.25
N PHE A 114 3.73 19.13 -11.27
CA PHE A 114 4.44 19.59 -12.45
C PHE A 114 5.71 18.77 -12.74
N VAL A 115 5.59 17.80 -13.64
CA VAL A 115 6.70 16.96 -14.14
C VAL A 115 6.96 17.36 -15.58
N ASN A 116 8.01 18.15 -15.86
CA ASN A 116 8.21 18.82 -17.14
C ASN A 116 6.93 19.54 -17.63
N GLY A 117 6.24 20.24 -16.71
CA GLY A 117 4.99 20.94 -16.99
C GLY A 117 3.74 20.07 -17.08
N THR A 118 3.87 18.74 -17.01
CA THR A 118 2.75 17.81 -17.03
C THR A 118 2.17 17.62 -15.63
N ASN A 119 0.85 17.77 -15.50
CA ASN A 119 0.15 17.61 -14.23
C ASN A 119 -0.27 16.14 -14.01
N PHE A 120 0.40 15.45 -13.07
CA PHE A 120 0.01 14.10 -12.63
C PHE A 120 -0.82 14.11 -11.34
N TRP A 121 -0.94 15.27 -10.68
CA TRP A 121 -1.65 15.39 -9.41
C TRP A 121 -3.16 15.33 -9.58
N GLY A 122 -3.70 16.12 -10.50
CA GLY A 122 -5.13 16.13 -10.78
C GLY A 122 -5.60 14.94 -11.61
N ASP A 123 -6.92 14.73 -11.68
CA ASP A 123 -7.54 13.72 -12.55
C ASP A 123 -7.88 14.33 -13.91
N THR A 124 -6.85 14.83 -14.61
CA THR A 124 -6.99 15.30 -15.98
C THR A 124 -6.90 14.15 -16.97
N ARG A 125 -7.63 14.21 -18.08
CA ARG A 125 -7.52 13.19 -19.13
C ARG A 125 -6.14 13.24 -19.76
N GLY A 126 -5.49 12.10 -19.84
CA GLY A 126 -4.25 11.88 -20.55
C GLY A 126 -3.07 11.47 -19.64
N PRO A 127 -2.49 12.39 -18.85
CA PRO A 127 -1.38 12.03 -17.96
C PRO A 127 -1.78 11.02 -16.87
N ARG A 128 -0.96 10.00 -16.67
CA ARG A 128 -1.20 8.97 -15.65
C ARG A 128 0.09 8.30 -15.18
N ILE A 129 0.05 7.75 -13.98
CA ILE A 129 1.11 6.88 -13.46
C ILE A 129 0.63 5.44 -13.66
N ALA A 130 1.10 4.82 -14.75
CA ALA A 130 0.66 3.49 -15.17
C ALA A 130 1.55 2.41 -14.55
N HIS A 131 0.93 1.46 -13.87
CA HIS A 131 1.62 0.25 -13.44
C HIS A 131 2.13 -0.52 -14.66
N GLN A 132 3.38 -1.02 -14.59
CA GLN A 132 3.99 -1.80 -15.66
C GLN A 132 4.09 -3.28 -15.28
N ARG A 133 4.60 -3.56 -14.10
CA ARG A 133 4.75 -4.94 -13.60
C ARG A 133 5.00 -5.00 -12.10
N LEU A 134 4.67 -6.12 -11.53
CA LEU A 134 5.08 -6.54 -10.21
C LEU A 134 6.48 -7.15 -10.32
N LEU A 135 7.40 -6.71 -9.47
CA LEU A 135 8.79 -7.15 -9.47
C LEU A 135 9.04 -8.23 -8.43
N ARG A 136 8.53 -8.03 -7.22
CA ARG A 136 8.78 -8.89 -6.07
C ARG A 136 7.66 -8.79 -5.04
N PHE A 137 7.38 -9.91 -4.41
CA PHE A 137 6.60 -10.02 -3.18
C PHE A 137 7.44 -10.66 -2.10
N GLU A 138 7.28 -10.25 -0.87
CA GLU A 138 7.90 -10.91 0.27
C GLU A 138 6.97 -10.84 1.49
N ASP A 139 6.81 -12.00 2.12
CA ASP A 139 6.09 -12.19 3.38
C ASP A 139 7.10 -12.43 4.49
N GLY A 140 6.80 -12.04 5.72
CA GLY A 140 7.68 -12.24 6.87
C GLY A 140 6.94 -12.08 8.19
N ASP A 141 7.62 -12.38 9.29
CA ASP A 141 6.99 -12.28 10.62
C ASP A 141 6.90 -10.82 11.10
N GLU A 142 7.83 -9.96 10.68
CA GLU A 142 7.87 -8.56 11.08
C GLU A 142 7.36 -7.62 10.00
N ALA A 143 7.54 -7.98 8.73
CA ALA A 143 7.18 -7.13 7.59
C ALA A 143 6.79 -7.94 6.36
N ALA A 144 5.98 -7.31 5.51
CA ALA A 144 5.71 -7.77 4.13
C ALA A 144 5.79 -6.60 3.16
N PHE A 145 6.13 -6.88 1.90
CA PHE A 145 6.19 -5.82 0.89
C PHE A 145 5.87 -6.31 -0.52
N VAL A 146 5.56 -5.35 -1.38
CA VAL A 146 5.52 -5.51 -2.83
C VAL A 146 6.43 -4.47 -3.49
N GLU A 147 7.20 -4.90 -4.49
CA GLU A 147 7.94 -4.01 -5.39
C GLU A 147 7.27 -3.95 -6.75
N THR A 148 7.14 -2.76 -7.28
CA THR A 148 6.48 -2.49 -8.56
C THR A 148 7.32 -1.57 -9.43
N GLU A 149 7.16 -1.72 -10.75
CA GLU A 149 7.61 -0.74 -11.74
C GLU A 149 6.40 0.02 -12.28
N ASN A 150 6.47 1.35 -12.31
CA ASN A 150 5.46 2.23 -12.84
C ASN A 150 6.09 3.18 -13.88
N ALA A 151 5.31 3.62 -14.86
CA ALA A 151 5.69 4.63 -15.82
C ALA A 151 4.81 5.88 -15.65
N TRP A 152 5.42 7.06 -15.57
CA TRP A 152 4.74 8.33 -15.56
C TRP A 152 4.56 8.80 -17.00
N LEU A 153 3.37 8.56 -17.54
CA LEU A 153 3.02 8.79 -18.95
C LEU A 153 2.36 10.16 -19.12
N ASP A 154 2.86 10.96 -20.06
CA ASP A 154 2.21 12.20 -20.45
C ASP A 154 0.90 11.94 -21.23
N LYS A 155 0.25 13.02 -21.67
CA LYS A 155 -1.02 12.95 -22.43
C LYS A 155 -0.91 12.18 -23.76
N ASP A 156 0.29 12.06 -24.33
CA ASP A 156 0.55 11.39 -25.60
C ASP A 156 1.06 9.95 -25.38
N GLY A 157 1.10 9.49 -24.11
CA GLY A 157 1.57 8.16 -23.72
C GLY A 157 3.09 8.01 -23.64
N LYS A 158 3.85 9.12 -23.77
CA LYS A 158 5.30 9.11 -23.63
C LYS A 158 5.68 8.99 -22.15
N ALA A 159 6.57 8.05 -21.82
CA ALA A 159 7.11 7.93 -20.48
C ALA A 159 8.12 9.04 -20.18
N LEU A 160 7.79 9.92 -19.23
CA LEU A 160 8.68 10.94 -18.70
C LEU A 160 9.61 10.35 -17.62
N LEU A 161 9.06 9.57 -16.69
CA LEU A 161 9.77 8.92 -15.61
C LEU A 161 9.46 7.43 -15.56
N ARG A 162 10.45 6.64 -15.15
CA ARG A 162 10.27 5.31 -14.61
C ARG A 162 10.36 5.39 -13.10
N GLU A 163 9.45 4.76 -12.41
CA GLU A 163 9.42 4.67 -10.96
C GLU A 163 9.49 3.21 -10.53
N TYR A 164 10.45 2.90 -9.67
CA TYR A 164 10.46 1.68 -8.87
C TYR A 164 9.94 2.02 -7.49
N ARG A 165 8.92 1.29 -7.05
CA ARG A 165 8.28 1.53 -5.76
C ARG A 165 8.28 0.26 -4.93
N ARG A 166 8.73 0.38 -3.67
CA ARG A 166 8.47 -0.61 -2.63
C ARG A 166 7.39 -0.05 -1.72
N THR A 167 6.32 -0.81 -1.56
CA THR A 167 5.27 -0.57 -0.57
C THR A 167 5.39 -1.67 0.46
N SER A 168 5.78 -1.34 1.69
CA SER A 168 5.96 -2.30 2.78
C SER A 168 5.11 -1.96 3.98
N VAL A 169 4.69 -2.99 4.69
CA VAL A 169 3.99 -2.90 5.97
C VAL A 169 4.82 -3.61 7.04
N GLU A 170 5.01 -2.97 8.19
CA GLU A 170 5.80 -3.49 9.29
C GLU A 170 4.93 -3.59 10.54
N ALA A 171 4.92 -4.76 11.19
CA ALA A 171 4.17 -4.98 12.42
C ALA A 171 4.83 -4.24 13.58
N LEU A 172 4.02 -3.59 14.41
CA LEU A 172 4.44 -2.95 15.65
C LEU A 172 3.59 -3.52 16.81
N PRO A 173 4.01 -3.30 18.07
CA PRO A 173 3.20 -3.68 19.23
C PRO A 173 1.82 -3.04 19.22
N ASN A 174 0.87 -3.59 19.98
CA ASN A 174 -0.46 -3.02 20.22
C ASN A 174 -1.32 -2.82 18.95
N THR A 175 -1.21 -3.73 17.97
CA THR A 175 -1.90 -3.65 16.67
C THR A 175 -1.54 -2.41 15.82
N GLU A 176 -0.59 -1.61 16.25
CA GLU A 176 0.00 -0.53 15.47
C GLU A 176 0.88 -1.09 14.36
N TRP A 177 1.14 -0.29 13.33
CA TRP A 177 1.97 -0.70 12.21
C TRP A 177 2.52 0.49 11.44
N LEU A 178 3.53 0.23 10.60
CA LEU A 178 4.17 1.24 9.77
C LEU A 178 3.96 0.88 8.30
N LEU A 179 3.44 1.83 7.51
CA LEU A 179 3.50 1.78 6.05
C LEU A 179 4.74 2.56 5.60
N VAL A 180 5.61 1.91 4.84
CA VAL A 180 6.77 2.57 4.23
C VAL A 180 6.61 2.57 2.73
N LEU A 181 6.71 3.76 2.13
CA LEU A 181 6.76 3.97 0.69
C LEU A 181 8.16 4.43 0.32
N GLU A 182 8.86 3.61 -0.45
CA GLU A 182 10.20 3.92 -0.95
C GLU A 182 10.17 3.91 -2.48
N MET A 183 10.66 4.99 -3.08
CA MET A 183 10.65 5.18 -4.53
C MET A 183 12.04 5.51 -5.06
N GLN A 184 12.33 4.99 -6.25
CA GLN A 184 13.45 5.40 -7.08
C GLN A 184 12.93 5.83 -8.45
N PHE A 185 13.19 7.08 -8.81
CA PHE A 185 12.79 7.65 -10.09
C PHE A 185 13.99 7.72 -11.02
N GLU A 186 13.80 7.26 -12.25
CA GLU A 186 14.83 7.24 -13.30
C GLU A 186 14.33 7.90 -14.56
N VAL A 187 15.27 8.53 -15.27
CA VAL A 187 15.08 9.10 -16.60
C VAL A 187 15.96 8.32 -17.58
N ARG A 188 15.43 7.94 -18.73
CA ARG A 188 16.20 7.24 -19.77
C ARG A 188 17.01 8.21 -20.63
N GLU A 189 16.38 9.30 -21.05
CA GLU A 189 16.95 10.29 -21.97
C GLU A 189 16.51 11.70 -21.59
N GLY A 190 17.40 12.66 -21.78
CA GLY A 190 17.13 14.05 -21.43
C GLY A 190 17.15 14.28 -19.91
N GLU A 191 16.47 15.31 -19.47
CA GLU A 191 16.30 15.65 -18.06
C GLU A 191 14.81 15.81 -17.74
N VAL A 192 14.42 15.46 -16.53
CA VAL A 192 13.05 15.66 -16.04
C VAL A 192 13.08 16.51 -14.78
N THR A 193 12.35 17.62 -14.79
CA THR A 193 12.23 18.52 -13.66
C THR A 193 10.88 18.37 -12.99
N LEU A 194 10.93 18.06 -11.69
CA LEU A 194 9.81 18.24 -10.77
C LEU A 194 9.85 19.71 -10.35
N ALA A 195 8.96 20.53 -10.89
CA ALA A 195 8.97 21.96 -10.63
C ALA A 195 8.46 22.28 -9.21
N GLU A 196 8.73 23.49 -8.74
CA GLU A 196 8.24 23.95 -7.44
C GLU A 196 6.71 23.81 -7.36
N SER A 197 6.24 23.14 -6.30
CA SER A 197 4.81 22.91 -6.06
C SER A 197 4.54 22.54 -4.60
N PRO A 198 3.41 22.99 -4.03
CA PRO A 198 2.94 22.48 -2.74
C PRO A 198 2.32 21.06 -2.85
N PHE A 199 2.10 20.52 -4.07
CA PHE A 199 1.40 19.26 -4.34
C PHE A 199 2.36 18.22 -4.93
N GLY A 200 2.91 17.40 -4.04
CA GLY A 200 3.83 16.28 -4.33
C GLY A 200 4.96 16.16 -3.30
N LEU A 201 5.53 14.95 -3.09
CA LEU A 201 5.22 13.70 -3.77
C LEU A 201 4.08 12.91 -3.14
N ILE A 202 3.87 12.98 -1.83
CA ILE A 202 2.91 12.15 -1.11
C ILE A 202 1.69 12.94 -0.67
N GLY A 203 0.52 12.31 -0.80
CA GLY A 203 -0.74 12.79 -0.27
C GLY A 203 -1.41 11.75 0.63
N VAL A 204 -2.02 12.22 1.70
CA VAL A 204 -2.82 11.43 2.63
C VAL A 204 -4.17 12.11 2.82
N ARG A 205 -5.26 11.36 2.64
CA ARG A 205 -6.61 11.85 2.86
C ARG A 205 -7.24 11.15 4.05
N MET A 206 -7.27 11.83 5.20
CA MET A 206 -7.81 11.27 6.45
C MET A 206 -9.31 11.04 6.38
N ALA A 207 -9.81 10.09 7.15
CA ALA A 207 -11.24 9.86 7.35
C ALA A 207 -11.92 11.13 7.88
N LYS A 208 -13.19 11.35 7.49
CA LYS A 208 -13.93 12.56 7.85
C LYS A 208 -14.00 12.80 9.36
N THR A 209 -14.15 11.72 10.14
CA THR A 209 -14.25 11.80 11.61
C THR A 209 -12.95 12.23 12.29
N ILE A 210 -11.80 12.03 11.59
CA ILE A 210 -10.48 12.46 12.08
C ILE A 210 -10.19 13.91 11.70
N GLY A 211 -10.87 14.46 10.68
CA GLY A 211 -10.68 15.86 10.28
C GLY A 211 -10.94 16.85 11.43
N VAL A 212 -10.10 17.87 11.59
CA VAL A 212 -10.29 18.94 12.59
C VAL A 212 -11.65 19.61 12.41
N ARG A 213 -12.01 19.90 11.16
CA ARG A 213 -13.23 20.63 10.82
C ARG A 213 -14.51 19.81 10.90
N ASP A 214 -14.43 18.52 10.54
CA ASP A 214 -15.61 17.65 10.40
C ASP A 214 -15.74 16.63 11.55
N GLY A 215 -14.70 16.48 12.36
CA GLY A 215 -14.61 15.67 13.56
C GLY A 215 -13.91 16.47 14.66
N ASP A 216 -13.47 15.80 15.68
CA ASP A 216 -12.74 16.44 16.80
C ASP A 216 -11.24 16.08 16.71
N GLY A 217 -10.68 16.10 15.50
CA GLY A 217 -9.28 15.79 15.26
C GLY A 217 -8.34 16.93 15.61
N THR A 218 -7.04 16.64 15.57
CA THR A 218 -5.95 17.60 15.73
C THR A 218 -4.80 17.27 14.79
N ILE A 219 -4.06 18.31 14.38
CA ILE A 219 -2.84 18.19 13.61
C ILE A 219 -1.68 18.65 14.50
N ARG A 220 -0.55 17.93 14.48
CA ARG A 220 0.66 18.31 15.20
C ARG A 220 1.88 18.03 14.35
N ASN A 221 2.96 18.79 14.54
CA ASN A 221 4.21 18.51 13.88
C ASN A 221 5.41 18.46 14.85
N SER A 222 6.55 18.05 14.37
CA SER A 222 7.78 17.92 15.15
C SER A 222 8.31 19.24 15.72
N GLU A 223 7.81 20.37 15.25
CA GLU A 223 8.26 21.72 15.66
C GLU A 223 7.29 22.38 16.65
N GLY A 224 6.33 21.61 17.20
CA GLY A 224 5.36 22.10 18.16
C GLY A 224 4.18 22.86 17.54
N GLY A 225 4.04 22.84 16.23
CA GLY A 225 2.88 23.39 15.54
C GLY A 225 1.61 22.58 15.84
N VAL A 226 0.48 23.28 15.96
CA VAL A 226 -0.85 22.68 16.20
C VAL A 226 -1.81 23.15 15.14
N ASP A 227 -2.62 22.24 14.64
CA ASP A 227 -3.64 22.40 13.61
C ASP A 227 -3.13 23.08 12.32
N GLU A 228 -4.02 23.44 11.42
CA GLU A 228 -3.64 24.08 10.16
C GLU A 228 -2.81 25.36 10.39
N ALA A 229 -3.20 26.20 11.33
CA ALA A 229 -2.52 27.45 11.59
C ALA A 229 -1.05 27.29 12.01
N GLY A 230 -0.73 26.23 12.77
CA GLY A 230 0.62 25.94 13.23
C GLY A 230 1.44 25.06 12.29
N CYS A 231 0.79 24.26 11.42
CA CYS A 231 1.46 23.24 10.62
C CYS A 231 1.50 23.56 9.12
N PHE A 232 0.56 24.36 8.59
CA PHE A 232 0.47 24.64 7.16
C PHE A 232 1.71 25.31 6.60
N ARG A 233 2.35 24.63 5.62
CA ARG A 233 3.59 25.05 4.96
C ARG A 233 4.77 25.29 5.92
N LYS A 234 4.78 24.60 7.06
CA LYS A 234 5.91 24.60 7.99
C LYS A 234 6.77 23.35 7.74
N ALA A 235 8.08 23.58 7.66
CA ALA A 235 9.04 22.49 7.58
C ALA A 235 9.03 21.70 8.89
N ALA A 236 8.98 20.38 8.77
CA ALA A 236 8.96 19.48 9.92
C ALA A 236 9.47 18.08 9.53
N ARG A 237 9.95 17.33 10.50
CA ARG A 237 10.41 15.94 10.30
C ARG A 237 9.24 14.99 10.16
N TRP A 238 8.15 15.28 10.83
CA TRP A 238 6.90 14.54 10.78
C TRP A 238 5.71 15.46 11.05
N CYS A 239 4.55 15.03 10.56
CA CYS A 239 3.25 15.64 10.85
C CYS A 239 2.27 14.54 11.22
N ASP A 240 1.59 14.69 12.35
CA ASP A 240 0.60 13.77 12.91
C ASP A 240 -0.81 14.33 12.71
N TYR A 241 -1.71 13.49 12.23
CA TYR A 241 -3.13 13.80 12.12
C TYR A 241 -3.94 12.73 12.84
N SER A 242 -4.52 13.07 13.98
CA SER A 242 -5.22 12.15 14.88
C SER A 242 -6.61 12.67 15.24
N GLY A 243 -7.53 11.75 15.49
CA GLY A 243 -8.88 12.13 15.91
C GLY A 243 -9.78 10.93 16.18
N PRO A 244 -11.04 11.17 16.58
CA PRO A 244 -12.00 10.11 16.82
C PRO A 244 -12.28 9.31 15.55
N ILE A 245 -12.10 8.00 15.62
CA ILE A 245 -12.49 7.08 14.54
C ILE A 245 -13.77 6.31 14.88
N THR A 246 -14.01 6.14 16.18
CA THR A 246 -15.28 5.66 16.75
C THR A 246 -15.65 6.50 17.95
N SER A 247 -16.80 6.25 18.59
CA SER A 247 -17.20 6.91 19.83
C SER A 247 -16.27 6.65 21.02
N THR A 248 -15.39 5.64 20.92
CA THR A 248 -14.51 5.19 22.03
C THR A 248 -13.04 5.10 21.63
N ALA A 249 -12.70 5.25 20.34
CA ALA A 249 -11.34 5.14 19.85
C ALA A 249 -10.88 6.44 19.16
N ILE A 250 -9.72 6.93 19.57
CA ILE A 250 -8.93 7.94 18.88
C ILE A 250 -7.79 7.22 18.21
N GLU A 251 -7.52 7.53 16.94
CA GLU A 251 -6.45 6.94 16.14
C GLU A 251 -5.91 7.96 15.16
N GLY A 252 -4.74 7.71 14.61
CA GLY A 252 -4.11 8.64 13.69
C GLY A 252 -3.07 8.05 12.77
N ILE A 253 -2.56 8.93 11.91
CA ILE A 253 -1.44 8.67 11.01
C ILE A 253 -0.41 9.77 11.20
N THR A 254 0.81 9.38 11.57
CA THR A 254 1.96 10.29 11.55
C THR A 254 2.72 10.08 10.23
N LEU A 255 2.66 11.06 9.34
CA LEU A 255 3.46 11.08 8.10
C LEU A 255 4.87 11.59 8.43
N MET A 256 5.88 10.77 8.09
CA MET A 256 7.30 11.01 8.39
C MET A 256 8.08 11.23 7.10
N ASP A 257 8.87 12.31 7.07
CA ASP A 257 9.82 12.64 6.02
C ASP A 257 11.20 12.08 6.37
N HIS A 258 11.84 11.37 5.41
CA HIS A 258 13.12 10.73 5.65
C HIS A 258 14.28 11.74 5.48
N PRO A 259 15.33 11.74 6.34
CA PRO A 259 16.40 12.74 6.28
C PRO A 259 17.24 12.70 5.00
N MET A 260 17.20 11.60 4.25
CA MET A 260 17.85 11.51 2.94
C MET A 260 16.98 12.00 1.77
N ASN A 261 15.73 12.38 2.02
CA ASN A 261 14.92 13.02 0.98
C ASN A 261 15.50 14.40 0.65
N PRO A 262 15.49 14.82 -0.62
CA PRO A 262 15.84 16.19 -0.97
C PRO A 262 15.03 17.21 -0.16
N HIS A 263 15.66 18.31 0.20
CA HIS A 263 15.06 19.43 0.95
C HIS A 263 14.55 19.07 2.36
N HIS A 264 14.93 17.89 2.90
CA HIS A 264 14.55 17.53 4.28
C HIS A 264 15.06 18.57 5.30
N PRO A 265 14.25 18.97 6.30
CA PRO A 265 12.83 18.67 6.46
C PRO A 265 11.94 19.50 5.51
N VAL A 266 11.04 18.84 4.81
CA VAL A 266 10.14 19.53 3.86
C VAL A 266 8.95 20.20 4.54
N PRO A 267 8.37 21.27 3.94
CA PRO A 267 7.12 21.84 4.42
C PRO A 267 5.96 20.87 4.26
N PHE A 268 5.11 20.76 5.27
CA PHE A 268 3.87 19.99 5.19
C PHE A 268 2.70 20.84 4.74
N HIS A 269 1.98 20.36 3.74
CA HIS A 269 0.70 20.95 3.34
C HIS A 269 -0.42 20.21 4.05
N VAL A 270 -1.01 20.84 5.04
CA VAL A 270 -2.11 20.29 5.84
C VAL A 270 -3.34 21.20 5.78
N ARG A 271 -4.52 20.60 5.89
CA ARG A 271 -5.79 21.33 5.97
C ARG A 271 -6.67 20.73 7.06
N ASP A 272 -7.51 21.55 7.64
CA ASP A 272 -8.46 21.19 8.69
C ASP A 272 -9.54 20.16 8.24
N ASP A 273 -9.69 19.99 6.93
CA ASP A 273 -10.65 19.06 6.31
C ASP A 273 -10.10 17.61 6.12
N GLY A 274 -8.95 17.28 6.73
CA GLY A 274 -8.33 15.95 6.68
C GLY A 274 -7.31 15.75 5.56
N TRP A 275 -6.79 16.81 4.96
CA TRP A 275 -5.68 16.75 4.01
C TRP A 275 -4.33 16.84 4.71
N MET A 276 -3.38 15.96 4.32
CA MET A 276 -1.98 16.00 4.74
C MET A 276 -1.06 15.53 3.61
N GLY A 277 0.02 16.27 3.36
CA GLY A 277 1.06 15.92 2.39
C GLY A 277 2.41 16.52 2.76
N ALA A 278 3.49 15.85 2.36
CA ALA A 278 4.85 16.34 2.46
C ALA A 278 5.27 16.95 1.13
N SER A 279 5.47 18.28 1.08
CA SER A 279 5.66 19.05 -0.15
C SER A 279 7.13 19.06 -0.57
N LEU A 280 7.60 17.98 -1.21
CA LEU A 280 9.00 17.73 -1.55
C LEU A 280 9.66 18.89 -2.32
N THR A 281 8.93 19.48 -3.27
CA THR A 281 9.46 20.52 -4.16
C THR A 281 8.99 21.93 -3.84
N LEU A 282 8.31 22.16 -2.71
CA LEU A 282 7.94 23.52 -2.30
C LEU A 282 9.15 24.41 -2.00
N PRO A 283 10.27 23.89 -1.46
CA PRO A 283 11.50 24.68 -1.27
C PRO A 283 12.26 24.96 -2.57
N GLY A 284 12.00 24.22 -3.63
CA GLY A 284 12.69 24.36 -4.92
C GLY A 284 12.47 23.16 -5.85
N ALA A 285 12.69 23.36 -7.14
CA ALA A 285 12.61 22.30 -8.14
C ALA A 285 13.72 21.26 -7.98
N ILE A 286 13.43 20.03 -8.43
CA ILE A 286 14.39 18.93 -8.48
C ILE A 286 14.50 18.44 -9.92
N THR A 287 15.71 18.36 -10.46
CA THR A 287 15.98 17.83 -11.80
C THR A 287 16.64 16.45 -11.70
N ILE A 288 16.04 15.49 -12.40
CA ILE A 288 16.51 14.10 -12.49
C ILE A 288 17.19 13.91 -13.83
N LYS A 289 18.41 13.33 -13.83
CA LYS A 289 19.24 13.11 -15.03
C LYS A 289 19.45 11.61 -15.28
N PRO A 290 19.74 11.21 -16.52
CA PRO A 290 20.12 9.83 -16.81
C PRO A 290 21.33 9.40 -15.96
N GLY A 291 21.20 8.25 -15.29
CA GLY A 291 22.24 7.71 -14.41
C GLY A 291 22.29 8.31 -12.99
N GLU A 292 21.50 9.35 -12.70
CA GLU A 292 21.39 9.99 -11.38
C GLU A 292 19.96 9.83 -10.85
N PRO A 293 19.59 8.68 -10.29
CA PRO A 293 18.21 8.45 -9.85
C PRO A 293 17.87 9.31 -8.63
N LEU A 294 16.64 9.83 -8.60
CA LEU A 294 16.07 10.43 -7.40
C LEU A 294 15.51 9.34 -6.51
N ARG A 295 15.95 9.27 -5.26
CA ARG A 295 15.41 8.35 -4.25
C ARG A 295 14.70 9.13 -3.16
N VAL A 296 13.50 8.66 -2.79
CA VAL A 296 12.69 9.27 -1.71
C VAL A 296 12.01 8.19 -0.89
N ARG A 297 11.79 8.47 0.39
CA ARG A 297 11.17 7.55 1.33
C ARG A 297 10.25 8.29 2.29
N TYR A 298 9.05 7.74 2.49
CA TYR A 298 8.08 8.21 3.46
C TYR A 298 7.65 7.08 4.36
N GLY A 299 7.45 7.39 5.65
CA GLY A 299 6.84 6.49 6.62
C GLY A 299 5.49 7.03 7.07
N LEU A 300 4.51 6.16 7.21
CA LEU A 300 3.24 6.47 7.83
C LEU A 300 3.11 5.55 9.04
N PHE A 301 3.16 6.12 10.24
CA PHE A 301 2.93 5.39 11.49
C PHE A 301 1.44 5.41 11.80
N ILE A 302 0.82 4.22 11.79
CA ILE A 302 -0.58 4.00 12.07
C ILE A 302 -0.69 3.60 13.54
N HIS A 303 -1.35 4.42 14.35
CA HIS A 303 -1.31 4.32 15.80
C HIS A 303 -2.67 4.51 16.47
N ALA A 304 -2.75 3.99 17.70
CA ALA A 304 -3.84 4.23 18.62
C ALA A 304 -3.60 5.51 19.45
N GLY A 305 -4.69 6.13 19.89
CA GLY A 305 -4.68 7.25 20.79
C GLY A 305 -4.07 8.52 20.21
N LEU A 306 -3.60 9.38 21.10
CA LEU A 306 -2.89 10.62 20.81
C LEU A 306 -1.48 10.52 21.43
N PRO A 307 -0.50 9.92 20.70
CA PRO A 307 0.83 9.67 21.26
C PRO A 307 1.51 10.98 21.71
N ALA A 308 2.30 10.90 22.79
CA ALA A 308 3.13 12.02 23.19
C ALA A 308 4.15 12.38 22.10
N THR A 309 4.53 13.64 22.02
CA THR A 309 5.49 14.16 21.03
C THR A 309 6.82 13.37 21.06
N GLU A 310 7.29 13.03 22.24
CA GLU A 310 8.52 12.24 22.45
C GLU A 310 8.41 10.82 21.89
N ALA A 311 7.21 10.21 21.94
CA ALA A 311 6.96 8.89 21.36
C ALA A 311 6.98 8.97 19.82
N LEU A 312 6.38 9.99 19.23
CA LEU A 312 6.42 10.26 17.78
C LEU A 312 7.85 10.55 17.32
N GLU A 313 8.59 11.36 18.06
CA GLU A 313 9.99 11.65 17.77
C GLU A 313 10.85 10.38 17.79
N LYS A 314 10.70 9.52 18.80
CA LYS A 314 11.39 8.24 18.87
C LYS A 314 11.03 7.34 17.68
N ARG A 315 9.76 7.34 17.25
CA ARG A 315 9.32 6.59 16.07
C ARG A 315 9.98 7.12 14.79
N TRP A 316 10.01 8.44 14.63
CA TRP A 316 10.68 9.07 13.50
C TRP A 316 12.20 8.75 13.49
N GLN A 317 12.87 8.81 14.62
CA GLN A 317 14.30 8.47 14.73
C GLN A 317 14.58 7.03 14.29
N ALA A 318 13.75 6.08 14.70
CA ALA A 318 13.86 4.69 14.26
C ALA A 318 13.69 4.57 12.72
N PHE A 319 12.71 5.24 12.15
CA PHE A 319 12.49 5.30 10.70
C PHE A 319 13.65 5.98 9.98
N ALA A 320 14.16 7.09 10.48
CA ALA A 320 15.23 7.91 9.88
C ALA A 320 16.57 7.19 9.80
N THR A 321 16.85 6.25 10.71
CA THR A 321 18.09 5.48 10.73
C THR A 321 18.07 4.24 9.84
N THR A 322 16.92 3.86 9.30
CA THR A 322 16.79 2.70 8.41
C THR A 322 17.33 3.06 7.01
N PRO A 323 18.32 2.34 6.47
CA PRO A 323 18.87 2.62 5.15
C PRO A 323 17.85 2.36 4.04
N PHE A 324 18.03 3.04 2.89
CA PHE A 324 17.26 2.71 1.69
C PHE A 324 17.52 1.26 1.25
N ASN A 325 16.46 0.60 0.81
CA ASN A 325 16.57 -0.72 0.20
C ASN A 325 17.12 -0.61 -1.23
N GLU A 326 17.87 -1.63 -1.68
CA GLU A 326 18.25 -1.73 -3.09
C GLU A 326 17.14 -2.42 -3.87
N PHE A 327 16.70 -1.80 -4.97
CA PHE A 327 15.80 -2.45 -5.91
C PHE A 327 16.54 -3.48 -6.75
N VAL A 328 16.07 -4.73 -6.74
CA VAL A 328 16.66 -5.80 -7.57
C VAL A 328 16.14 -5.66 -8.99
N LEU A 329 16.78 -4.80 -9.77
CA LEU A 329 16.45 -4.59 -11.17
C LEU A 329 17.03 -5.75 -12.00
N LYS A 330 16.22 -6.76 -12.31
CA LYS A 330 16.60 -7.77 -13.31
C LYS A 330 16.68 -7.07 -14.67
N ARG A 331 17.88 -7.00 -15.23
CA ARG A 331 18.16 -6.48 -16.58
C ARG A 331 17.52 -7.38 -17.63
#